data_d4fa4c4a2b9fc96cc498135486c45ac6
#
_entry.id   d4fa4c4a2b9fc96cc498135486c45ac6
#
_cell.length_a   1.000
_cell.length_b   1.000
_cell.length_c   1.000
_cell.angle_alpha   90.00
_cell.angle_beta   90.00
_cell.angle_gamma   90.00
#
_symmetry.space_group_name_H-M   'P 1'
#
loop_
_entity.id
_entity.type
_entity.pdbx_description
1 polymer ?
#
loop_
_entity_poly.entity_id
_entity_poly.type
_entity_poly.pdbx_seq_one_letter_code
_entity_poly.pdbx_strand_id
1 'polypeptide(L)'
;ALRDEVQKAIWNVGLDVTIEGSDHLPVLRDPSTHTIVVLGRPITAGAFGVVAREAAKLGVNIDTIRGVSDYPVTGLELRVSVPPGVYRELQAILARVAVEESVDIAVEDYSLSRRAKRLIVFDVDSTLIQGEVIEMLAEHAGCRDEECHDAQPPPAQ
;
A
#
# COMPACT_ATOMS: atom_id res chain seq x y z
N ALA A 1 -37.34 -22.64 1.93
CA ALA A 1 -37.80 -21.43 1.19
C ALA A 1 -36.63 -20.58 0.70
N LEU A 2 -36.04 -19.67 1.50
CA LEU A 2 -34.97 -18.78 1.03
C LEU A 2 -33.70 -19.54 0.59
N ARG A 3 -33.28 -20.53 1.37
CA ARG A 3 -32.11 -21.38 1.06
C ARG A 3 -32.24 -22.06 -0.29
N ASP A 4 -33.42 -22.63 -0.60
CA ASP A 4 -33.66 -23.37 -1.85
C ASP A 4 -33.70 -22.42 -3.06
N GLU A 5 -34.22 -21.20 -2.87
CA GLU A 5 -34.23 -20.17 -3.91
C GLU A 5 -32.83 -19.68 -4.25
N VAL A 6 -32.01 -19.41 -3.24
CA VAL A 6 -30.60 -19.02 -3.42
C VAL A 6 -29.82 -20.13 -4.10
N GLN A 7 -29.97 -21.37 -3.66
CA GLN A 7 -29.29 -22.51 -4.28
C GLN A 7 -29.68 -22.71 -5.74
N LYS A 8 -30.96 -22.58 -6.07
CA LYS A 8 -31.44 -22.64 -7.46
C LYS A 8 -30.90 -21.51 -8.32
N ALA A 9 -30.87 -20.27 -7.79
CA ALA A 9 -30.37 -19.13 -8.52
C ALA A 9 -28.89 -19.29 -8.89
N ILE A 10 -28.07 -19.79 -7.95
CA ILE A 10 -26.64 -20.02 -8.15
C ILE A 10 -26.41 -21.21 -9.10
N TRP A 11 -27.20 -22.27 -8.98
CA TRP A 11 -27.16 -23.43 -9.90
C TRP A 11 -27.44 -23.03 -11.35
N ASN A 12 -28.40 -22.12 -11.55
CA ASN A 12 -28.78 -21.66 -12.89
C ASN A 12 -27.66 -20.88 -13.62
N VAL A 13 -26.67 -20.36 -12.89
CA VAL A 13 -25.48 -19.72 -13.48
C VAL A 13 -24.28 -20.66 -13.58
N GLY A 14 -24.50 -21.97 -13.34
CA GLY A 14 -23.47 -23.01 -13.52
C GLY A 14 -22.46 -23.10 -12.37
N LEU A 15 -22.80 -22.56 -11.20
CA LEU A 15 -21.96 -22.65 -10.00
C LEU A 15 -22.55 -23.67 -9.02
N ASP A 16 -21.69 -24.46 -8.40
CA ASP A 16 -22.06 -25.31 -7.27
C ASP A 16 -21.89 -24.55 -5.96
N VAL A 17 -22.85 -24.69 -5.05
CA VAL A 17 -22.83 -24.02 -3.76
C VAL A 17 -23.33 -24.93 -2.66
N THR A 18 -22.59 -25.00 -1.59
CA THR A 18 -23.03 -25.62 -0.34
C THR A 18 -23.44 -24.53 0.65
N ILE A 19 -24.69 -24.53 1.09
CA ILE A 19 -25.21 -23.59 2.07
C ILE A 19 -25.31 -24.30 3.41
N GLU A 20 -24.42 -23.93 4.34
CA GLU A 20 -24.42 -24.44 5.70
C GLU A 20 -25.16 -23.45 6.62
N GLY A 21 -26.02 -23.94 7.49
CA GLY A 21 -26.60 -23.13 8.56
C GLY A 21 -25.57 -22.95 9.66
N SER A 22 -25.38 -21.71 10.10
CA SER A 22 -24.61 -21.39 11.30
C SER A 22 -25.52 -20.85 12.38
N ASP A 23 -25.49 -21.44 13.55
CA ASP A 23 -26.19 -20.93 14.74
C ASP A 23 -25.51 -19.65 15.29
N HIS A 24 -24.32 -19.35 14.80
CA HIS A 24 -23.60 -18.12 15.10
C HIS A 24 -23.72 -17.16 13.93
N LEU A 25 -24.51 -16.11 14.09
CA LEU A 25 -24.44 -14.95 13.19
C LEU A 25 -22.99 -14.45 13.22
N PRO A 26 -22.36 -14.21 12.04
CA PRO A 26 -21.06 -13.56 12.04
C PRO A 26 -21.21 -12.25 12.79
N VAL A 27 -20.38 -12.03 13.80
CA VAL A 27 -20.30 -10.73 14.46
C VAL A 27 -19.98 -9.74 13.36
N LEU A 28 -20.94 -8.89 13.00
CA LEU A 28 -20.72 -7.76 12.12
C LEU A 28 -19.71 -6.87 12.84
N ARG A 29 -18.43 -7.05 12.52
CA ARG A 29 -17.39 -6.13 13.00
C ARG A 29 -17.66 -4.80 12.33
N ASP A 30 -17.51 -3.71 13.07
CA ASP A 30 -17.49 -2.39 12.47
C ASP A 30 -16.49 -2.39 11.32
N PRO A 31 -16.85 -1.76 10.19
CA PRO A 31 -15.92 -1.72 9.05
C PRO A 31 -14.62 -1.06 9.47
N SER A 32 -13.50 -1.59 9.00
CA SER A 32 -12.19 -0.98 9.21
C SER A 32 -12.21 0.50 8.85
N THR A 33 -11.66 1.34 9.70
CA THR A 33 -11.67 2.79 9.52
C THR A 33 -10.46 3.30 8.75
N HIS A 34 -9.33 2.61 8.88
CA HIS A 34 -8.06 3.02 8.27
C HIS A 34 -7.31 1.82 7.67
N THR A 35 -6.30 2.15 6.89
CA THR A 35 -5.33 1.19 6.36
C THR A 35 -3.93 1.64 6.76
N ILE A 36 -3.13 0.72 7.27
CA ILE A 36 -1.69 0.90 7.49
C ILE A 36 -0.97 0.10 6.41
N VAL A 37 -0.09 0.74 5.66
CA VAL A 37 0.80 0.08 4.70
C VAL A 37 2.20 0.09 5.27
N VAL A 38 2.83 -1.07 5.33
CA VAL A 38 4.21 -1.24 5.80
C VAL A 38 5.04 -1.81 4.65
N LEU A 39 6.16 -1.16 4.34
CA LEU A 39 7.13 -1.63 3.34
C LEU A 39 8.50 -1.80 3.99
N GLY A 40 9.20 -2.86 3.64
CA GLY A 40 10.56 -3.12 4.15
C GLY A 40 11.40 -3.94 3.19
N ARG A 41 12.71 -3.98 3.44
CA ARG A 41 13.68 -4.71 2.59
C ARG A 41 14.48 -5.77 3.37
N PRO A 42 13.89 -6.91 3.76
CA PRO A 42 12.44 -7.20 3.91
C PRO A 42 11.87 -6.66 5.24
N ILE A 43 10.55 -6.74 5.43
CA ILE A 43 9.93 -6.56 6.75
C ILE A 43 10.31 -7.75 7.63
N THR A 44 10.93 -7.48 8.76
CA THR A 44 11.23 -8.53 9.75
C THR A 44 10.03 -8.80 10.66
N ALA A 45 9.96 -10.00 11.23
CA ALA A 45 8.95 -10.32 12.24
C ALA A 45 9.04 -9.40 13.47
N GLY A 46 10.27 -8.96 13.82
CA GLY A 46 10.52 -8.00 14.90
C GLY A 46 9.87 -6.65 14.59
N ALA A 47 10.17 -6.07 13.43
CA ALA A 47 9.61 -4.79 13.00
C ALA A 47 8.08 -4.82 12.95
N PHE A 48 7.50 -5.88 12.35
CA PHE A 48 6.05 -6.06 12.36
C PHE A 48 5.47 -6.17 13.79
N GLY A 49 6.16 -6.88 14.68
CA GLY A 49 5.78 -7.02 16.08
C GLY A 49 5.78 -5.68 16.84
N VAL A 50 6.72 -4.77 16.51
CA VAL A 50 6.75 -3.41 17.07
C VAL A 50 5.55 -2.60 16.55
N VAL A 51 5.29 -2.60 15.25
CA VAL A 51 4.13 -1.93 14.64
C VAL A 51 2.83 -2.38 15.31
N ALA A 52 2.62 -3.69 15.43
CA ALA A 52 1.41 -4.26 16.01
C ALA A 52 1.26 -3.88 17.50
N ARG A 53 2.35 -3.89 18.26
CA ARG A 53 2.35 -3.55 19.68
C ARG A 53 2.05 -2.08 19.93
N GLU A 54 2.65 -1.19 19.15
CA GLU A 54 2.41 0.24 19.28
C GLU A 54 0.97 0.61 18.87
N ALA A 55 0.43 0.00 17.82
CA ALA A 55 -0.97 0.13 17.46
C ALA A 55 -1.90 -0.36 18.59
N ALA A 56 -1.61 -1.51 19.17
CA ALA A 56 -2.42 -2.09 20.25
C ALA A 56 -2.45 -1.22 21.52
N LYS A 57 -1.34 -0.52 21.86
CA LYS A 57 -1.31 0.41 23.01
C LYS A 57 -2.32 1.55 22.87
N LEU A 58 -2.66 1.93 21.65
CA LEU A 58 -3.65 2.94 21.31
C LEU A 58 -5.07 2.37 21.15
N GLY A 59 -5.26 1.09 21.43
CA GLY A 59 -6.56 0.42 21.25
C GLY A 59 -6.91 0.17 19.78
N VAL A 60 -5.95 0.29 18.86
CA VAL A 60 -6.16 -0.01 17.43
C VAL A 60 -6.21 -1.52 17.23
N ASN A 61 -7.26 -2.01 16.58
CA ASN A 61 -7.40 -3.41 16.23
C ASN A 61 -6.95 -3.64 14.78
N ILE A 62 -6.20 -4.71 14.54
CA ILE A 62 -5.86 -5.16 13.19
C ILE A 62 -6.93 -6.15 12.75
N ASP A 63 -7.74 -5.77 11.77
CA ASP A 63 -8.89 -6.54 11.31
C ASP A 63 -8.48 -7.57 10.24
N THR A 64 -7.60 -7.17 9.31
CA THR A 64 -7.05 -8.05 8.26
C THR A 64 -5.63 -7.65 7.91
N ILE A 65 -4.85 -8.63 7.48
CA ILE A 65 -3.48 -8.47 6.98
C ILE A 65 -3.40 -9.08 5.59
N ARG A 66 -2.83 -8.34 4.63
CA ARG A 66 -2.62 -8.81 3.26
C ARG A 66 -1.20 -8.49 2.80
N GLY A 67 -0.51 -9.47 2.22
CA GLY A 67 0.71 -9.22 1.47
C GLY A 67 0.40 -8.45 0.18
N VAL A 68 1.18 -7.41 -0.14
CA VAL A 68 1.01 -6.59 -1.35
C VAL A 68 2.22 -6.65 -2.27
N SER A 69 3.37 -7.06 -1.75
CA SER A 69 4.59 -7.36 -2.53
C SER A 69 5.45 -8.39 -1.84
N ASP A 70 6.25 -9.12 -2.64
CA ASP A 70 7.17 -10.15 -2.21
C ASP A 70 8.62 -9.65 -2.21
N TYR A 71 9.55 -10.55 -1.76
CA TYR A 71 10.99 -10.27 -1.74
C TYR A 71 11.49 -9.73 -3.11
N PRO A 72 12.44 -8.77 -3.14
CA PRO A 72 13.22 -8.24 -2.00
C PRO A 72 12.54 -7.12 -1.20
N VAL A 73 11.52 -6.48 -1.73
CA VAL A 73 10.74 -5.46 -1.03
C VAL A 73 9.41 -6.06 -0.63
N THR A 74 9.30 -6.42 0.64
CA THR A 74 8.06 -6.97 1.17
C THR A 74 7.11 -5.84 1.58
N GLY A 75 5.83 -6.03 1.29
CA GLY A 75 4.78 -5.07 1.64
C GLY A 75 3.60 -5.75 2.33
N LEU A 76 3.10 -5.11 3.37
CA LEU A 76 1.91 -5.54 4.09
C LEU A 76 0.88 -4.41 4.10
N GLU A 77 -0.36 -4.75 3.78
CA GLU A 77 -1.53 -3.90 3.98
C GLU A 77 -2.31 -4.42 5.19
N LEU A 78 -2.45 -3.58 6.21
CA LEU A 78 -3.21 -3.86 7.42
C LEU A 78 -4.49 -3.02 7.39
N ARG A 79 -5.65 -3.64 7.39
CA ARG A 79 -6.89 -2.92 7.67
C ARG A 79 -7.09 -2.88 9.17
N VAL A 80 -7.38 -1.70 9.66
CA VAL A 80 -7.43 -1.46 11.10
C VAL A 80 -8.67 -0.66 11.50
N SER A 81 -9.16 -0.93 12.69
CA SER A 81 -10.18 -0.15 13.37
C SER A 81 -9.48 0.77 14.37
N VAL A 82 -9.47 2.07 14.08
CA VAL A 82 -8.83 3.10 14.90
C VAL A 82 -9.88 3.79 15.76
N PRO A 83 -9.70 3.86 17.10
CA PRO A 83 -10.62 4.58 17.96
C PRO A 83 -10.71 6.07 17.60
N PRO A 84 -11.87 6.72 17.82
CA PRO A 84 -12.02 8.15 17.58
C PRO A 84 -10.99 8.98 18.33
N GLY A 85 -10.39 9.96 17.64
CA GLY A 85 -9.43 10.90 18.21
C GLY A 85 -7.99 10.41 18.31
N VAL A 86 -7.72 9.11 18.04
CA VAL A 86 -6.39 8.50 18.20
C VAL A 86 -5.53 8.59 16.94
N TYR A 87 -6.11 8.94 15.80
CA TYR A 87 -5.47 8.89 14.49
C TYR A 87 -4.13 9.66 14.43
N ARG A 88 -4.09 10.90 14.93
CA ARG A 88 -2.86 11.71 14.90
C ARG A 88 -1.74 11.13 15.77
N GLU A 89 -2.10 10.56 16.91
CA GLU A 89 -1.15 9.91 17.80
C GLU A 89 -0.61 8.63 17.16
N LEU A 90 -1.48 7.85 16.51
CA LEU A 90 -1.09 6.68 15.74
C LEU A 90 -0.09 7.03 14.65
N GLN A 91 -0.36 8.09 13.85
CA GLN A 91 0.58 8.55 12.82
C GLN A 91 1.94 8.94 13.40
N ALA A 92 1.96 9.70 14.50
CA ALA A 92 3.21 10.14 15.12
C ALA A 92 4.04 8.97 15.67
N ILE A 93 3.40 8.00 16.31
CA ILE A 93 4.05 6.82 16.84
C ILE A 93 4.59 5.95 15.71
N LEU A 94 3.79 5.68 14.68
CA LEU A 94 4.21 4.85 13.55
C LEU A 94 5.30 5.51 12.71
N ALA A 95 5.33 6.84 12.60
CA ALA A 95 6.43 7.55 11.95
C ALA A 95 7.76 7.34 12.70
N ARG A 96 7.75 7.32 14.04
CA ARG A 96 8.93 7.00 14.85
C ARG A 96 9.35 5.55 14.66
N VAL A 97 8.40 4.61 14.72
CA VAL A 97 8.65 3.18 14.51
C VAL A 97 9.26 2.93 13.13
N ALA A 98 8.80 3.65 12.10
CA ALA A 98 9.34 3.53 10.74
C ALA A 98 10.85 3.80 10.69
N VAL A 99 11.30 4.84 11.39
CA VAL A 99 12.73 5.18 11.49
C VAL A 99 13.49 4.15 12.33
N GLU A 100 12.96 3.78 13.50
CA GLU A 100 13.62 2.85 14.42
C GLU A 100 13.81 1.45 13.82
N GLU A 101 12.82 0.97 13.08
CA GLU A 101 12.80 -0.37 12.49
C GLU A 101 13.27 -0.40 11.02
N SER A 102 13.64 0.75 10.45
CA SER A 102 14.07 0.88 9.03
C SER A 102 13.03 0.33 8.04
N VAL A 103 11.78 0.69 8.24
CA VAL A 103 10.65 0.37 7.36
C VAL A 103 9.90 1.65 6.97
N ASP A 104 9.20 1.62 5.85
CA ASP A 104 8.30 2.71 5.47
C ASP A 104 6.89 2.39 5.96
N ILE A 105 6.23 3.36 6.59
CA ILE A 105 4.86 3.18 7.09
C ILE A 105 3.98 4.34 6.63
N ALA A 106 2.84 4.02 6.02
CA ALA A 106 1.80 4.99 5.68
C ALA A 106 0.49 4.62 6.37
N VAL A 107 -0.25 5.62 6.86
CA VAL A 107 -1.57 5.45 7.46
C VAL A 107 -2.56 6.29 6.68
N GLU A 108 -3.61 5.67 6.15
CA GLU A 108 -4.63 6.28 5.30
C GLU A 108 -6.04 5.92 5.78
N ASP A 109 -7.01 6.78 5.46
CA ASP A 109 -8.43 6.46 5.66
C ASP A 109 -8.84 5.26 4.79
N TYR A 110 -9.59 4.33 5.37
CA TYR A 110 -10.20 3.26 4.60
C TYR A 110 -11.47 3.76 3.92
N SER A 111 -11.34 4.21 2.68
CA SER A 111 -12.43 4.79 1.90
C SER A 111 -12.51 4.23 0.48
N LEU A 112 -13.67 4.40 -0.17
CA LEU A 112 -13.83 4.09 -1.59
C LEU A 112 -12.92 4.95 -2.48
N SER A 113 -12.60 6.18 -2.04
CA SER A 113 -11.68 7.07 -2.75
C SER A 113 -10.28 6.48 -2.91
N ARG A 114 -9.84 5.67 -1.95
CA ARG A 114 -8.57 4.95 -2.02
C ARG A 114 -8.54 3.94 -3.17
N ARG A 115 -9.68 3.34 -3.51
CA ARG A 115 -9.80 2.36 -4.60
C ARG A 115 -10.02 3.01 -5.96
N ALA A 116 -10.71 4.14 -5.99
CA ALA A 116 -11.00 4.90 -7.20
C ALA A 116 -9.89 5.93 -7.47
N LYS A 117 -8.72 5.46 -7.93
CA LYS A 117 -7.61 6.34 -8.29
C LYS A 117 -8.01 7.23 -9.48
N ARG A 118 -7.87 8.55 -9.32
CA ARG A 118 -8.19 9.55 -10.36
C ARG A 118 -6.94 10.19 -10.97
N LEU A 119 -5.79 10.02 -10.31
CA LEU A 119 -4.51 10.53 -10.74
C LEU A 119 -3.49 9.39 -10.66
N ILE A 120 -2.76 9.21 -11.73
CA ILE A 120 -1.60 8.32 -11.80
C ILE A 120 -0.41 9.20 -12.17
N VAL A 121 0.64 9.14 -11.36
CA VAL A 121 1.90 9.85 -11.60
C VAL A 121 2.96 8.80 -11.88
N PHE A 122 3.64 8.93 -13.00
CA PHE A 122 4.76 8.08 -13.37
C PHE A 122 6.05 8.90 -13.33
N ASP A 123 7.09 8.30 -12.80
CA ASP A 123 8.45 8.68 -13.07
C ASP A 123 8.79 8.28 -14.51
N VAL A 124 9.61 9.07 -15.19
CA VAL A 124 9.88 8.85 -16.62
C VAL A 124 11.12 8.01 -16.82
N ASP A 125 12.23 8.45 -16.23
CA ASP A 125 13.54 7.83 -16.45
C ASP A 125 13.62 6.45 -15.82
N SER A 126 14.02 5.45 -16.59
CA SER A 126 14.10 4.05 -16.16
C SER A 126 12.80 3.46 -15.56
N THR A 127 11.67 4.18 -15.66
CA THR A 127 10.35 3.76 -15.18
C THR A 127 9.34 3.65 -16.33
N LEU A 128 9.02 4.75 -17.00
CA LEU A 128 8.11 4.77 -18.14
C LEU A 128 8.84 4.43 -19.45
N ILE A 129 10.11 4.78 -19.54
CA ILE A 129 11.00 4.49 -20.66
C ILE A 129 12.19 3.66 -20.19
N GLN A 130 12.82 2.92 -21.11
CA GLN A 130 14.09 2.26 -20.86
C GLN A 130 15.23 3.24 -21.14
N GLY A 131 15.90 3.74 -20.10
CA GLY A 131 16.96 4.73 -20.19
C GLY A 131 16.55 6.09 -19.62
N GLU A 132 17.32 7.10 -19.96
CA GLU A 132 17.13 8.48 -19.51
C GLU A 132 16.70 9.38 -20.66
N VAL A 133 15.76 10.30 -20.41
CA VAL A 133 15.23 11.25 -21.41
C VAL A 133 16.36 12.07 -22.00
N ILE A 134 17.33 12.49 -21.17
CA ILE A 134 18.45 13.32 -21.63
C ILE A 134 19.35 12.59 -22.63
N GLU A 135 19.58 11.29 -22.44
CA GLU A 135 20.35 10.46 -23.39
C GLU A 135 19.62 10.32 -24.71
N MET A 136 18.30 10.09 -24.67
CA MET A 136 17.48 9.96 -25.87
C MET A 136 17.43 11.27 -26.66
N LEU A 137 17.37 12.41 -25.97
CA LEU A 137 17.42 13.74 -26.60
C LEU A 137 18.80 14.02 -27.22
N ALA A 138 19.89 13.66 -26.54
CA ALA A 138 21.24 13.78 -27.06
C ALA A 138 21.46 12.92 -28.31
N GLU A 139 20.94 11.70 -28.31
CA GLU A 139 20.97 10.82 -29.48
C GLU A 139 20.19 11.41 -30.66
N HIS A 140 18.97 11.93 -30.39
CA HIS A 140 18.16 12.56 -31.41
C HIS A 140 18.80 13.84 -31.98
N ALA A 141 19.50 14.60 -31.14
CA ALA A 141 20.25 15.79 -31.53
C ALA A 141 21.62 15.48 -32.21
N GLY A 142 22.04 14.22 -32.22
CA GLY A 142 23.31 13.80 -32.80
C GLY A 142 24.55 14.14 -31.99
N CYS A 143 24.39 14.41 -30.66
CA CYS A 143 25.49 14.78 -29.75
C CYS A 143 25.77 13.73 -28.67
N ARG A 144 25.39 12.48 -28.87
CA ARG A 144 25.57 11.41 -27.89
C ARG A 144 27.03 11.11 -27.51
N ASP A 145 27.97 11.38 -28.44
CA ASP A 145 29.40 11.10 -28.26
C ASP A 145 30.20 12.36 -27.83
N GLU A 146 29.59 13.52 -27.76
CA GLU A 146 30.23 14.70 -27.21
C GLU A 146 30.10 14.67 -25.69
N GLU A 147 31.18 14.22 -25.01
CA GLU A 147 31.36 14.49 -23.58
C GLU A 147 31.07 15.97 -23.35
N CYS A 148 30.00 16.30 -22.65
CA CYS A 148 29.75 17.63 -22.11
C CYS A 148 30.78 17.93 -21.01
N HIS A 149 32.05 17.92 -21.35
CA HIS A 149 33.12 18.54 -20.62
C HIS A 149 33.12 20.02 -21.01
N ASP A 150 32.92 20.86 -20.01
CA ASP A 150 33.11 22.31 -20.04
C ASP A 150 31.92 23.18 -20.49
N ALA A 151 30.83 23.15 -19.72
CA ALA A 151 30.08 24.38 -19.50
C ALA A 151 30.84 25.22 -18.45
N GLN A 152 31.97 25.77 -18.83
CA GLN A 152 32.65 26.79 -18.03
C GLN A 152 31.80 28.07 -18.08
N PRO A 153 31.38 28.66 -16.93
CA PRO A 153 30.59 29.88 -16.94
C PRO A 153 31.40 30.99 -17.57
N PRO A 154 30.77 31.91 -18.34
CA PRO A 154 31.48 33.01 -18.96
C PRO A 154 32.13 33.92 -17.89
N PRO A 155 33.32 34.49 -18.15
CA PRO A 155 34.00 35.37 -17.21
C PRO A 155 33.14 36.59 -16.94
N ALA A 156 32.99 36.94 -15.66
CA ALA A 156 32.33 38.15 -15.22
C ALA A 156 33.06 39.38 -15.79
N GLN A 157 32.30 40.23 -16.51
CA GLN A 157 32.71 41.58 -16.87
C GLN A 157 32.33 42.57 -15.74
#